data_d39ac77270f8c1b7ea6b8f7fe17fea3c
#
_entry.id   d39ac77270f8c1b7ea6b8f7fe17fea3c
#
_cell.length_a   1.000
_cell.length_b   1.000
_cell.length_c   1.000
_cell.angle_alpha   90.00
_cell.angle_beta   90.00
_cell.angle_gamma   90.00
#
_symmetry.space_group_name_H-M   'P 1'
#
loop_
_entity.id
_entity.type
_entity.pdbx_description
1 polymer ?
#
loop_
_entity_poly.entity_id
_entity_poly.type
_entity_poly.pdbx_seq_one_letter_code
_entity_poly.pdbx_strand_id
1 'polypeptide(L)'
;MPLSASAKSESNVTASTAAPASANSDTTRADIFPAIDQFAKVYGDGTAQVVWTRLIADLETPVSAYLKLGERRAMSFLLESVEGGSARGRYSVIGFAPDLIWRANGNTAEINRTPDASPDAFALDDSPALESLRKLLADSAISLPEALPPMAAGIFGYMGYDTVRLIEKLPEMKPDALGVPDAILIRPTLMLIFDNVKDEMTLVTPVRPRENVSAADAYGEALARIEKAIQALETPLPLASSAPQPTLALPEPQSNTTPADYMAMVTKAKEYIKAGDIFQVVLSQRFSAPFALPSFALYRALRRLNPSPFLFHLDFGNFQLVGSSPEILVRARDGVVTIRPIAGTAPRGATDAEDKALAAKLLADPKERSEHLMLLDLGRNDVGRVSEPGSVTVTDKFVIERYSHVMHIVSNVIGKLDEKNHDAIDALMAGFPAGTVSGAPKVRAMEIIAEFEKAKRGPYAGCVGYFSANGEMDTCIVLRTAILKDGMIHVQAGAGIVHDSIPENEQQECINKAKAVVRAAEEAVRFASRSSNVPRS
;
A
#
# COMPACT_ATOMS: atom_id res chain seq x y z
N MET A 1 -26.07 15.71 -60.84
CA MET A 1 -25.89 16.25 -62.21
C MET A 1 -25.24 17.64 -62.15
N PRO A 2 -24.42 18.04 -63.10
CA PRO A 2 -23.24 17.36 -63.63
C PRO A 2 -21.97 18.21 -63.56
N LEU A 3 -20.81 17.58 -63.56
CA LEU A 3 -19.75 17.62 -64.59
C LEU A 3 -19.20 19.00 -65.04
N SER A 4 -17.91 19.22 -64.89
CA SER A 4 -17.04 19.30 -66.07
C SER A 4 -15.56 19.37 -65.69
N ALA A 5 -14.85 18.69 -66.49
CA ALA A 5 -13.46 18.34 -66.58
C ALA A 5 -12.59 19.41 -67.26
N SER A 6 -11.31 19.17 -67.28
CA SER A 6 -10.23 19.47 -68.23
C SER A 6 -9.11 20.34 -67.59
N ALA A 7 -7.80 20.21 -67.85
CA ALA A 7 -7.04 19.32 -68.72
C ALA A 7 -5.54 19.47 -68.31
N LYS A 8 -4.72 18.55 -68.79
CA LYS A 8 -3.28 18.34 -68.66
C LYS A 8 -2.37 19.53 -68.92
N SER A 9 -1.20 19.55 -68.26
CA SER A 9 0.08 19.80 -68.93
C SER A 9 1.23 19.08 -68.22
N GLU A 10 1.91 18.22 -68.97
CA GLU A 10 3.17 17.56 -68.65
C GLU A 10 4.32 18.57 -68.75
N SER A 11 5.25 18.51 -67.83
CA SER A 11 6.63 18.96 -68.10
C SER A 11 7.62 18.16 -67.29
N ASN A 12 8.51 17.49 -68.03
CA ASN A 12 9.71 16.75 -67.58
C ASN A 12 10.60 17.62 -66.70
N VAL A 13 11.07 17.01 -65.59
CA VAL A 13 12.31 17.46 -64.94
C VAL A 13 13.11 16.24 -64.50
N THR A 14 14.29 16.21 -64.98
CA THR A 14 15.46 15.35 -64.80
C THR A 14 15.73 14.85 -63.39
N ALA A 15 16.05 13.55 -63.32
CA ALA A 15 16.59 12.86 -62.16
C ALA A 15 17.97 13.41 -61.77
N SER A 16 18.09 13.90 -60.51
CA SER A 16 19.33 14.15 -59.84
C SER A 16 19.51 13.08 -58.76
N THR A 17 20.49 12.20 -58.92
CA THR A 17 20.97 11.24 -57.93
C THR A 17 21.66 11.97 -56.78
N ALA A 18 20.95 12.11 -55.65
CA ALA A 18 21.55 12.48 -54.37
C ALA A 18 21.66 11.23 -53.49
N ALA A 19 22.87 11.00 -52.99
CA ALA A 19 23.20 9.92 -52.05
C ALA A 19 22.31 9.93 -50.79
N PRO A 20 22.07 8.77 -50.16
CA PRO A 20 21.25 8.74 -48.95
C PRO A 20 21.99 9.45 -47.83
N ALA A 21 21.39 10.51 -47.32
CA ALA A 21 21.76 11.12 -46.04
C ALA A 21 21.65 10.04 -44.96
N SER A 22 22.70 9.89 -44.20
CA SER A 22 22.75 9.07 -42.99
C SER A 22 21.54 9.42 -42.11
N ALA A 23 20.70 8.45 -41.86
CA ALA A 23 19.65 8.57 -40.86
C ALA A 23 20.34 8.81 -39.50
N ASN A 24 20.33 10.03 -39.04
CA ASN A 24 20.54 10.36 -37.64
C ASN A 24 19.40 9.67 -36.87
N SER A 25 19.72 8.62 -36.15
CA SER A 25 18.89 8.08 -35.11
C SER A 25 18.89 9.04 -33.91
N ASP A 26 18.26 10.17 -34.06
CA ASP A 26 17.84 11.00 -32.93
C ASP A 26 16.56 10.37 -32.36
N THR A 27 16.73 9.26 -31.64
CA THR A 27 15.78 8.83 -30.64
C THR A 27 15.66 9.99 -29.66
N THR A 28 14.51 10.65 -29.62
CA THR A 28 14.16 11.73 -28.71
C THR A 28 14.60 11.35 -27.30
N ARG A 29 15.74 11.86 -26.86
CA ARG A 29 16.24 11.68 -25.50
C ARG A 29 15.21 12.31 -24.58
N ALA A 30 14.63 11.51 -23.68
CA ALA A 30 13.70 12.01 -22.67
C ALA A 30 14.39 13.13 -21.87
N ASP A 31 13.67 14.26 -21.67
CA ASP A 31 14.19 15.38 -20.90
C ASP A 31 14.50 14.95 -19.46
N ILE A 32 15.72 15.15 -19.04
CA ILE A 32 16.20 14.84 -17.68
C ILE A 32 16.23 16.11 -16.83
N PHE A 33 15.69 16.02 -15.65
CA PHE A 33 15.62 17.13 -14.68
C PHE A 33 16.29 16.73 -13.34
N PRO A 34 16.95 17.68 -12.66
CA PRO A 34 17.41 18.96 -13.20
C PRO A 34 18.55 18.79 -14.21
N ALA A 35 18.89 19.86 -14.93
CA ALA A 35 20.10 19.89 -15.75
C ALA A 35 21.36 19.76 -14.86
N ILE A 36 22.46 19.22 -15.42
CA ILE A 36 23.69 18.91 -14.68
C ILE A 36 24.24 20.10 -13.88
N ASP A 37 24.21 21.31 -14.45
CA ASP A 37 24.73 22.50 -13.77
C ASP A 37 23.91 22.87 -12.52
N GLN A 38 22.58 22.74 -12.59
CA GLN A 38 21.68 22.94 -11.45
C GLN A 38 21.89 21.84 -10.40
N PHE A 39 21.99 20.60 -10.85
CA PHE A 39 22.27 19.47 -9.98
C PHE A 39 23.60 19.64 -9.24
N ALA A 40 24.68 20.01 -9.95
CA ALA A 40 26.01 20.11 -9.38
C ALA A 40 26.08 21.19 -8.28
N LYS A 41 25.35 22.30 -8.44
CA LYS A 41 25.27 23.35 -7.42
C LYS A 41 24.65 22.82 -6.12
N VAL A 42 23.48 22.18 -6.19
CA VAL A 42 22.77 21.64 -5.02
C VAL A 42 23.57 20.52 -4.36
N TYR A 43 24.19 19.64 -5.16
CA TYR A 43 25.03 18.56 -4.66
C TYR A 43 26.28 19.09 -3.95
N GLY A 44 26.89 20.17 -4.49
CA GLY A 44 28.06 20.82 -3.91
C GLY A 44 27.78 21.48 -2.57
N ASP A 45 26.54 21.93 -2.34
CA ASP A 45 26.06 22.46 -1.07
C ASP A 45 25.75 21.36 -0.03
N GLY A 46 26.03 20.08 -0.35
CA GLY A 46 25.76 18.95 0.52
C GLY A 46 24.29 18.55 0.61
N THR A 47 23.43 19.01 -0.29
CA THR A 47 21.98 18.82 -0.23
C THR A 47 21.52 17.66 -1.11
N ALA A 48 20.68 16.77 -0.56
CA ALA A 48 20.04 15.69 -1.30
C ALA A 48 18.97 16.23 -2.26
N GLN A 49 18.83 15.58 -3.41
CA GLN A 49 17.88 15.97 -4.44
C GLN A 49 17.43 14.78 -5.29
N VAL A 50 16.52 14.99 -6.22
CA VAL A 50 16.07 13.95 -7.16
C VAL A 50 16.53 14.27 -8.58
N VAL A 51 16.88 13.22 -9.35
CA VAL A 51 17.00 13.29 -10.81
C VAL A 51 15.84 12.50 -11.40
N TRP A 52 15.13 13.09 -12.38
CA TRP A 52 13.90 12.48 -12.88
C TRP A 52 13.65 12.78 -14.35
N THR A 53 12.79 11.97 -14.96
CA THR A 53 12.28 12.15 -16.33
C THR A 53 10.83 11.72 -16.42
N ARG A 54 10.12 12.21 -17.45
CA ARG A 54 8.76 11.76 -17.79
C ARG A 54 8.74 11.03 -19.11
N LEU A 55 7.91 9.99 -19.14
CA LEU A 55 7.64 9.17 -20.31
C LEU A 55 6.12 9.09 -20.51
N ILE A 56 5.70 8.87 -21.74
CA ILE A 56 4.30 8.56 -22.06
C ILE A 56 4.03 7.13 -21.58
N ALA A 57 2.88 6.90 -20.95
CA ALA A 57 2.51 5.60 -20.36
C ALA A 57 1.25 4.98 -21.03
N ASP A 58 0.99 5.30 -22.29
CA ASP A 58 -0.16 4.81 -23.04
C ASP A 58 -0.10 3.30 -23.36
N LEU A 59 1.10 2.73 -23.47
CA LEU A 59 1.33 1.31 -23.76
C LEU A 59 1.76 0.48 -22.54
N GLU A 60 2.14 1.13 -21.44
CA GLU A 60 2.58 0.46 -20.22
C GLU A 60 1.53 0.57 -19.10
N THR A 61 1.45 -0.50 -18.30
CA THR A 61 0.63 -0.51 -17.10
C THR A 61 1.52 -0.72 -15.86
N PRO A 62 1.08 -0.32 -14.65
CA PRO A 62 1.84 -0.62 -13.43
C PRO A 62 2.18 -2.11 -13.29
N VAL A 63 1.29 -3.00 -13.73
CA VAL A 63 1.51 -4.46 -13.70
C VAL A 63 2.60 -4.87 -14.70
N SER A 64 2.57 -4.40 -15.95
CA SER A 64 3.60 -4.73 -16.95
C SER A 64 4.96 -4.17 -16.56
N ALA A 65 5.01 -2.94 -16.08
CA ALA A 65 6.23 -2.32 -15.60
C ALA A 65 6.84 -3.06 -14.39
N TYR A 66 6.00 -3.46 -13.42
CA TYR A 66 6.48 -4.26 -12.29
C TYR A 66 7.05 -5.61 -12.73
N LEU A 67 6.40 -6.32 -13.67
CA LEU A 67 6.91 -7.57 -14.24
C LEU A 67 8.27 -7.40 -14.95
N LYS A 68 8.46 -6.28 -15.64
CA LYS A 68 9.71 -5.98 -16.34
C LYS A 68 10.85 -5.55 -15.42
N LEU A 69 10.53 -4.83 -14.35
CA LEU A 69 11.51 -4.13 -13.51
C LEU A 69 11.67 -4.75 -12.11
N GLY A 70 10.61 -5.24 -11.49
CA GLY A 70 10.54 -5.54 -10.07
C GLY A 70 10.29 -6.99 -9.67
N GLU A 71 9.62 -7.81 -10.50
CA GLU A 71 9.13 -9.16 -10.12
C GLU A 71 10.22 -10.11 -9.56
N ARG A 72 11.47 -9.91 -9.95
CA ARG A 72 12.59 -10.77 -9.49
C ARG A 72 13.53 -10.07 -8.51
N ARG A 73 13.08 -8.95 -7.96
CA ARG A 73 13.87 -8.14 -7.03
C ARG A 73 13.20 -8.13 -5.67
N ALA A 74 13.84 -8.78 -4.71
CA ALA A 74 13.51 -8.57 -3.31
C ALA A 74 13.64 -7.08 -2.94
N MET A 75 12.99 -6.69 -1.88
CA MET A 75 12.94 -5.30 -1.42
C MET A 75 12.37 -4.36 -2.49
N SER A 76 11.21 -4.73 -3.01
CA SER A 76 10.46 -3.98 -4.01
C SER A 76 8.98 -3.90 -3.63
N PHE A 77 8.28 -2.92 -4.20
CA PHE A 77 6.84 -2.80 -3.98
C PHE A 77 6.12 -2.22 -5.19
N LEU A 78 4.82 -2.51 -5.25
CA LEU A 78 3.83 -1.82 -6.07
C LEU A 78 2.68 -1.38 -5.16
N LEU A 79 2.39 -0.09 -5.14
CA LEU A 79 1.24 0.52 -4.47
C LEU A 79 0.34 1.12 -5.55
N GLU A 80 -0.95 0.77 -5.54
CA GLU A 80 -1.93 1.33 -6.47
C GLU A 80 -3.13 1.88 -5.68
N SER A 81 -3.76 2.90 -6.21
CA SER A 81 -5.02 3.44 -5.71
C SER A 81 -6.16 3.11 -6.67
N VAL A 82 -7.37 2.93 -6.12
CA VAL A 82 -8.62 2.80 -6.90
C VAL A 82 -9.67 3.71 -6.27
N GLU A 83 -10.26 4.59 -7.07
CA GLU A 83 -11.31 5.51 -6.63
C GLU A 83 -12.69 4.99 -7.03
N GLY A 84 -13.67 5.09 -6.12
CA GLY A 84 -15.07 4.77 -6.39
C GLY A 84 -15.34 3.32 -6.80
N GLY A 85 -14.43 2.39 -6.51
CA GLY A 85 -14.61 0.95 -6.75
C GLY A 85 -14.55 0.49 -8.22
N SER A 86 -14.49 1.41 -9.18
CA SER A 86 -14.45 1.09 -10.62
C SER A 86 -13.44 1.91 -11.42
N ALA A 87 -13.05 3.10 -10.94
CA ALA A 87 -12.03 3.93 -11.57
C ALA A 87 -10.67 3.70 -10.91
N ARG A 88 -9.59 3.67 -11.70
CA ARG A 88 -8.22 3.69 -11.16
C ARG A 88 -8.00 5.02 -10.45
N GLY A 89 -7.41 5.00 -9.27
CA GLY A 89 -6.93 6.20 -8.61
C GLY A 89 -5.82 6.87 -9.42
N ARG A 90 -5.53 8.12 -9.10
CA ARG A 90 -4.62 8.92 -9.91
C ARG A 90 -3.22 8.32 -10.01
N TYR A 91 -2.65 7.83 -8.89
CA TYR A 91 -1.27 7.38 -8.87
C TYR A 91 -1.12 5.88 -8.61
N SER A 92 -0.17 5.27 -9.32
CA SER A 92 0.39 3.96 -9.00
C SER A 92 1.91 4.11 -8.88
N VAL A 93 2.51 3.48 -7.86
CA VAL A 93 3.92 3.70 -7.51
C VAL A 93 4.65 2.38 -7.37
N ILE A 94 5.79 2.26 -8.05
CA ILE A 94 6.72 1.14 -7.93
C ILE A 94 8.02 1.67 -7.37
N GLY A 95 8.59 0.96 -6.38
CA GLY A 95 9.92 1.26 -5.88
C GLY A 95 10.76 0.01 -5.73
N PHE A 96 12.07 0.12 -5.98
CA PHE A 96 13.00 -1.00 -5.89
C PHE A 96 14.45 -0.53 -5.74
N ALA A 97 15.36 -1.51 -5.60
CA ALA A 97 16.80 -1.28 -5.38
C ALA A 97 17.08 -0.31 -4.22
N PRO A 98 16.66 -0.63 -2.99
CA PRO A 98 16.86 0.27 -1.86
C PRO A 98 18.36 0.44 -1.55
N ASP A 99 18.75 1.65 -1.14
CA ASP A 99 20.06 1.93 -0.55
C ASP A 99 20.08 1.74 0.97
N LEU A 100 18.89 1.55 1.56
CA LEU A 100 18.74 1.37 2.98
C LEU A 100 17.48 0.55 3.30
N ILE A 101 17.61 -0.37 4.26
CA ILE A 101 16.51 -1.11 4.87
C ILE A 101 16.58 -0.87 6.37
N TRP A 102 15.46 -0.40 6.94
CA TRP A 102 15.25 -0.29 8.37
C TRP A 102 14.22 -1.32 8.81
N ARG A 103 14.47 -2.04 9.90
CA ARG A 103 13.51 -2.96 10.50
C ARG A 103 13.52 -2.84 12.02
N ALA A 104 12.39 -3.20 12.63
CA ALA A 104 12.26 -3.22 14.08
C ALA A 104 11.59 -4.51 14.58
N ASN A 105 12.05 -4.97 15.75
CA ASN A 105 11.43 -6.01 16.55
C ASN A 105 11.33 -5.50 17.99
N GLY A 106 10.10 -5.30 18.49
CA GLY A 106 9.87 -4.55 19.71
C GLY A 106 10.51 -3.17 19.61
N ASN A 107 11.21 -2.75 20.66
CA ASN A 107 11.87 -1.44 20.71
C ASN A 107 13.32 -1.42 20.16
N THR A 108 13.72 -2.50 19.48
CA THR A 108 15.06 -2.62 18.87
C THR A 108 14.96 -2.37 17.38
N ALA A 109 15.75 -1.46 16.85
CA ALA A 109 15.86 -1.18 15.43
C ALA A 109 17.19 -1.70 14.86
N GLU A 110 17.19 -2.13 13.63
CA GLU A 110 18.34 -2.56 12.85
C GLU A 110 18.30 -1.92 11.46
N ILE A 111 19.46 -1.52 10.96
CA ILE A 111 19.60 -0.85 9.67
C ILE A 111 20.62 -1.58 8.81
N ASN A 112 20.24 -1.89 7.56
CA ASN A 112 21.16 -2.30 6.51
C ASN A 112 21.35 -1.13 5.54
N ARG A 113 22.58 -0.62 5.40
CA ARG A 113 22.94 0.51 4.53
C ARG A 113 23.63 0.07 3.22
N THR A 114 23.74 -1.23 3.01
CA THR A 114 24.36 -1.83 1.81
C THR A 114 23.59 -3.07 1.33
N PRO A 115 22.25 -2.97 1.18
CA PRO A 115 21.43 -4.16 0.92
C PRO A 115 21.74 -4.87 -0.40
N ASP A 116 22.20 -4.14 -1.43
CA ASP A 116 22.62 -4.74 -2.71
C ASP A 116 23.88 -5.59 -2.58
N ALA A 117 24.87 -5.12 -1.81
CA ALA A 117 26.14 -5.82 -1.64
C ALA A 117 26.08 -6.90 -0.54
N SER A 118 25.27 -6.68 0.48
CA SER A 118 25.18 -7.53 1.67
C SER A 118 23.74 -7.52 2.22
N PRO A 119 22.82 -8.34 1.66
CA PRO A 119 21.40 -8.32 2.02
C PRO A 119 21.11 -8.54 3.50
N ASP A 120 21.96 -9.30 4.20
CA ASP A 120 21.78 -9.67 5.61
C ASP A 120 22.63 -8.83 6.58
N ALA A 121 23.37 -7.83 6.10
CA ALA A 121 24.26 -7.00 6.92
C ALA A 121 23.48 -5.93 7.70
N PHE A 122 22.66 -6.35 8.65
CA PHE A 122 21.94 -5.47 9.56
C PHE A 122 22.81 -5.12 10.76
N ALA A 123 22.94 -3.81 11.05
CA ALA A 123 23.57 -3.29 12.24
C ALA A 123 22.50 -2.78 13.22
N LEU A 124 22.66 -3.07 14.49
CA LEU A 124 21.81 -2.52 15.54
C LEU A 124 21.93 -0.99 15.55
N ASP A 125 20.82 -0.31 15.72
CA ASP A 125 20.78 1.12 16.06
C ASP A 125 20.71 1.25 17.58
N ASP A 126 21.54 2.13 18.15
CA ASP A 126 21.59 2.33 19.60
C ASP A 126 20.34 3.07 20.14
N SER A 127 19.53 3.62 19.26
CA SER A 127 18.33 4.36 19.60
C SER A 127 17.10 3.45 19.69
N PRO A 128 16.12 3.77 20.56
CA PRO A 128 14.81 3.15 20.54
C PRO A 128 14.16 3.23 19.14
N ALA A 129 13.34 2.24 18.78
CA ALA A 129 12.85 2.06 17.41
C ALA A 129 12.20 3.33 16.80
N LEU A 130 11.32 4.04 17.54
CA LEU A 130 10.69 5.27 17.01
C LEU A 130 11.68 6.43 16.88
N GLU A 131 12.67 6.53 17.77
CA GLU A 131 13.73 7.53 17.67
C GLU A 131 14.66 7.24 16.48
N SER A 132 15.04 5.97 16.30
CA SER A 132 15.78 5.50 15.13
C SER A 132 15.06 5.85 13.84
N LEU A 133 13.73 5.63 13.79
CA LEU A 133 12.91 5.97 12.62
C LEU A 133 12.88 7.48 12.37
N ARG A 134 12.74 8.31 13.42
CA ARG A 134 12.78 9.79 13.28
C ARG A 134 14.11 10.27 12.69
N LYS A 135 15.22 9.74 13.19
CA LYS A 135 16.56 10.04 12.64
C LYS A 135 16.64 9.65 11.17
N LEU A 136 16.15 8.45 10.84
CA LEU A 136 16.15 7.97 9.45
C LEU A 136 15.30 8.86 8.53
N LEU A 137 14.14 9.32 8.96
CA LEU A 137 13.30 10.24 8.18
C LEU A 137 14.01 11.58 7.97
N ALA A 138 14.61 12.15 9.01
CA ALA A 138 15.39 13.37 8.90
C ALA A 138 16.58 13.24 7.94
N ASP A 139 17.35 12.14 8.03
CA ASP A 139 18.48 11.83 7.14
C ASP A 139 18.02 11.57 5.69
N SER A 140 16.75 11.25 5.51
CA SER A 140 16.17 10.92 4.19
C SER A 140 15.42 12.09 3.55
N ALA A 141 15.36 13.22 4.21
CA ALA A 141 14.65 14.41 3.74
C ALA A 141 15.19 14.91 2.39
N ILE A 142 14.29 15.29 1.50
CA ILE A 142 14.57 15.91 0.19
C ILE A 142 13.47 16.94 -0.08
N SER A 143 13.88 18.15 -0.46
CA SER A 143 12.94 19.13 -1.01
C SER A 143 12.52 18.68 -2.41
N LEU A 144 11.28 18.19 -2.54
CA LEU A 144 10.75 17.71 -3.82
C LEU A 144 10.34 18.89 -4.71
N PRO A 145 10.63 18.85 -6.03
CA PRO A 145 10.06 19.78 -6.98
C PRO A 145 8.53 19.73 -6.99
N GLU A 146 7.85 20.86 -7.13
CA GLU A 146 6.37 20.96 -7.24
C GLU A 146 5.78 20.09 -8.37
N ALA A 147 6.59 19.82 -9.40
CA ALA A 147 6.20 18.99 -10.53
C ALA A 147 6.06 17.49 -10.16
N LEU A 148 6.54 17.08 -8.99
CA LEU A 148 6.53 15.70 -8.52
C LEU A 148 5.54 15.51 -7.37
N PRO A 149 4.83 14.37 -7.33
CA PRO A 149 3.96 14.06 -6.21
C PRO A 149 4.76 13.65 -4.96
N PRO A 150 4.17 13.73 -3.76
CA PRO A 150 4.86 13.45 -2.50
C PRO A 150 5.57 12.09 -2.44
N MET A 151 5.00 11.07 -3.07
CA MET A 151 5.57 9.72 -3.11
C MET A 151 6.78 9.58 -4.05
N ALA A 152 7.30 10.66 -4.62
CA ALA A 152 8.44 10.61 -5.53
C ALA A 152 9.77 10.20 -4.85
N ALA A 153 9.89 10.43 -3.56
CA ALA A 153 10.97 9.93 -2.73
C ALA A 153 10.48 9.76 -1.30
N GLY A 154 11.09 8.84 -0.55
CA GLY A 154 10.71 8.58 0.84
C GLY A 154 11.10 7.18 1.29
N ILE A 155 10.42 6.73 2.32
CA ILE A 155 10.60 5.42 2.96
C ILE A 155 9.26 4.70 2.94
N PHE A 156 9.25 3.46 2.45
CA PHE A 156 8.05 2.68 2.12
C PHE A 156 8.07 1.33 2.82
N GLY A 157 6.92 0.85 3.27
CA GLY A 157 6.82 -0.47 3.86
C GLY A 157 5.61 -0.66 4.76
N TYR A 158 5.78 -1.41 5.85
CA TYR A 158 4.71 -1.64 6.82
C TYR A 158 5.20 -1.48 8.27
N MET A 159 4.24 -1.16 9.14
CA MET A 159 4.37 -1.29 10.59
C MET A 159 3.22 -2.18 11.08
N GLY A 160 3.55 -3.31 11.71
CA GLY A 160 2.60 -4.29 12.20
C GLY A 160 1.89 -3.83 13.47
N TYR A 161 0.79 -4.52 13.82
CA TYR A 161 -0.03 -4.19 14.98
C TYR A 161 0.77 -4.04 16.28
N ASP A 162 1.74 -4.94 16.50
CA ASP A 162 2.50 -4.96 17.75
C ASP A 162 3.42 -3.76 17.96
N THR A 163 3.63 -2.90 16.94
CA THR A 163 4.33 -1.61 17.09
C THR A 163 3.59 -0.64 18.02
N VAL A 164 2.30 -0.85 18.29
CA VAL A 164 1.56 -0.09 19.31
C VAL A 164 2.21 -0.19 20.69
N ARG A 165 2.94 -1.27 20.98
CA ARG A 165 3.66 -1.46 22.25
C ARG A 165 4.83 -0.48 22.45
N LEU A 166 5.20 0.26 21.41
CA LEU A 166 6.17 1.34 21.51
C LEU A 166 5.59 2.60 22.19
N ILE A 167 4.25 2.72 22.23
CA ILE A 167 3.54 3.87 22.77
C ILE A 167 2.56 3.51 23.89
N GLU A 168 2.07 2.27 23.94
CA GLU A 168 1.07 1.81 24.92
C GLU A 168 1.57 0.60 25.71
N LYS A 169 1.29 0.59 27.00
CA LYS A 169 1.63 -0.55 27.88
C LYS A 169 0.52 -1.57 27.79
N LEU A 170 0.80 -2.68 27.12
CA LEU A 170 -0.13 -3.82 26.97
C LEU A 170 0.37 -5.05 27.74
N PRO A 171 -0.52 -6.03 28.05
CA PRO A 171 -0.14 -7.30 28.64
C PRO A 171 0.95 -8.03 27.84
N GLU A 172 1.49 -9.10 28.42
CA GLU A 172 2.56 -9.90 27.81
C GLU A 172 2.28 -10.24 26.35
N MET A 173 3.34 -10.14 25.54
CA MET A 173 3.26 -10.41 24.10
C MET A 173 3.02 -11.89 23.84
N LYS A 174 2.12 -12.20 22.92
CA LYS A 174 1.86 -13.57 22.48
C LYS A 174 2.98 -14.10 21.58
N PRO A 175 3.10 -15.43 21.44
CA PRO A 175 4.09 -16.04 20.57
C PRO A 175 4.02 -15.53 19.12
N ASP A 176 5.18 -15.28 18.54
CA ASP A 176 5.29 -14.95 17.12
C ASP A 176 5.28 -16.23 16.28
N ALA A 177 4.16 -16.47 15.62
CA ALA A 177 3.99 -17.66 14.79
C ALA A 177 4.32 -17.41 13.30
N LEU A 178 4.59 -16.15 12.91
CA LEU A 178 4.94 -15.81 11.53
C LEU A 178 6.44 -15.58 11.35
N GLY A 179 7.12 -15.11 12.40
CA GLY A 179 8.55 -14.82 12.36
C GLY A 179 8.87 -13.74 11.32
N VAL A 180 8.07 -12.66 11.29
CA VAL A 180 8.31 -11.47 10.46
C VAL A 180 8.60 -10.28 11.35
N PRO A 181 9.41 -9.30 10.90
CA PRO A 181 9.67 -8.08 11.68
C PRO A 181 8.37 -7.37 12.11
N ASP A 182 8.38 -6.70 13.27
CA ASP A 182 7.25 -5.87 13.69
C ASP A 182 7.05 -4.68 12.75
N ALA A 183 8.14 -4.16 12.19
CA ALA A 183 8.11 -3.17 11.12
C ALA A 183 9.29 -3.37 10.17
N ILE A 184 9.10 -3.07 8.89
CA ILE A 184 10.17 -2.99 7.89
C ILE A 184 9.85 -1.89 6.88
N LEU A 185 10.83 -1.03 6.66
CA LEU A 185 10.74 0.11 5.76
C LEU A 185 11.98 0.14 4.86
N ILE A 186 11.79 0.40 3.58
CA ILE A 186 12.86 0.48 2.59
C ILE A 186 12.94 1.88 2.00
N ARG A 187 14.14 2.32 1.63
CA ARG A 187 14.41 3.58 0.95
C ARG A 187 14.85 3.31 -0.49
N PRO A 188 13.93 3.34 -1.46
CA PRO A 188 14.24 3.03 -2.84
C PRO A 188 15.19 4.04 -3.47
N THR A 189 16.07 3.58 -4.38
CA THR A 189 16.89 4.44 -5.23
C THR A 189 16.30 4.67 -6.61
N LEU A 190 15.27 3.91 -6.97
CA LEU A 190 14.53 4.10 -8.21
C LEU A 190 13.03 3.97 -7.96
N MET A 191 12.29 4.98 -8.36
CA MET A 191 10.84 5.07 -8.28
C MET A 191 10.26 5.20 -9.68
N LEU A 192 9.14 4.54 -9.92
CA LEU A 192 8.33 4.69 -11.12
C LEU A 192 6.91 5.03 -10.71
N ILE A 193 6.43 6.18 -11.14
CA ILE A 193 5.13 6.74 -10.74
C ILE A 193 4.27 6.92 -11.98
N PHE A 194 3.15 6.21 -12.03
CA PHE A 194 2.12 6.38 -13.06
C PHE A 194 1.12 7.45 -12.62
N ASP A 195 0.86 8.43 -13.46
CA ASP A 195 -0.28 9.35 -13.36
C ASP A 195 -1.35 8.90 -14.35
N ASN A 196 -2.34 8.15 -13.86
CA ASN A 196 -3.41 7.58 -14.67
C ASN A 196 -4.38 8.62 -15.27
N VAL A 197 -4.29 9.89 -14.84
CA VAL A 197 -5.10 11.00 -15.38
C VAL A 197 -4.41 11.63 -16.59
N LYS A 198 -3.07 11.61 -16.60
CA LYS A 198 -2.27 12.22 -17.66
C LYS A 198 -1.72 11.22 -18.66
N ASP A 199 -1.87 9.93 -18.43
CA ASP A 199 -1.21 8.84 -19.16
C ASP A 199 0.32 9.03 -19.22
N GLU A 200 0.89 9.51 -18.09
CA GLU A 200 2.33 9.73 -17.92
C GLU A 200 2.91 8.78 -16.88
N MET A 201 4.17 8.41 -17.06
CA MET A 201 4.96 7.81 -15.99
C MET A 201 6.23 8.61 -15.76
N THR A 202 6.57 8.79 -14.48
CA THR A 202 7.77 9.51 -14.05
C THR A 202 8.75 8.54 -13.43
N LEU A 203 9.96 8.50 -13.95
CA LEU A 203 11.10 7.81 -13.35
C LEU A 203 11.83 8.80 -12.46
N VAL A 204 12.04 8.44 -11.18
CA VAL A 204 12.71 9.30 -10.21
C VAL A 204 13.82 8.52 -9.52
N THR A 205 15.00 9.09 -9.43
CA THR A 205 16.12 8.55 -8.64
C THR A 205 16.57 9.58 -7.60
N PRO A 206 16.33 9.33 -6.31
CA PRO A 206 16.89 10.16 -5.24
C PRO A 206 18.41 10.04 -5.20
N VAL A 207 19.10 11.17 -5.08
CA VAL A 207 20.55 11.26 -4.98
C VAL A 207 20.95 12.00 -3.72
N ARG A 208 21.81 11.39 -2.93
CA ARG A 208 22.34 11.95 -1.69
C ARG A 208 23.83 12.18 -1.84
N PRO A 209 24.38 13.32 -1.35
CA PRO A 209 25.81 13.57 -1.34
C PRO A 209 26.56 12.45 -0.60
N ARG A 210 27.68 12.02 -1.18
CA ARG A 210 28.57 11.01 -0.63
C ARG A 210 30.00 11.54 -0.59
N GLU A 211 30.73 11.21 0.44
CA GLU A 211 32.15 11.54 0.54
C GLU A 211 32.93 10.97 -0.66
N ASN A 212 33.83 11.75 -1.22
CA ASN A 212 34.68 11.38 -2.35
C ASN A 212 33.98 11.01 -3.65
N VAL A 213 32.70 11.40 -3.82
CA VAL A 213 31.95 11.25 -5.08
C VAL A 213 31.66 12.62 -5.65
N SER A 214 32.12 12.90 -6.88
CA SER A 214 31.84 14.17 -7.52
C SER A 214 30.37 14.31 -7.93
N ALA A 215 29.91 15.56 -8.10
CA ALA A 215 28.55 15.81 -8.61
C ALA A 215 28.33 15.17 -10.00
N ALA A 216 29.36 15.21 -10.86
CA ALA A 216 29.30 14.60 -12.18
C ALA A 216 29.15 13.07 -12.13
N ASP A 217 29.89 12.41 -11.24
CA ASP A 217 29.80 10.96 -11.06
C ASP A 217 28.42 10.57 -10.47
N ALA A 218 27.95 11.28 -9.43
CA ALA A 218 26.65 11.04 -8.82
C ALA A 218 25.49 11.24 -9.82
N TYR A 219 25.59 12.27 -10.67
CA TYR A 219 24.63 12.51 -11.73
C TYR A 219 24.68 11.43 -12.80
N GLY A 220 25.89 11.01 -13.21
CA GLY A 220 26.10 9.93 -14.16
C GLY A 220 25.50 8.59 -13.67
N GLU A 221 25.66 8.26 -12.40
CA GLU A 221 25.03 7.08 -11.79
C GLU A 221 23.50 7.17 -11.79
N ALA A 222 22.95 8.35 -11.53
CA ALA A 222 21.51 8.58 -11.58
C ALA A 222 20.95 8.40 -13.00
N LEU A 223 21.64 8.97 -14.01
CA LEU A 223 21.31 8.78 -15.42
C LEU A 223 21.34 7.31 -15.81
N ALA A 224 22.40 6.59 -15.45
CA ALA A 224 22.53 5.18 -15.76
C ALA A 224 21.40 4.32 -15.17
N ARG A 225 20.91 4.66 -13.96
CA ARG A 225 19.73 4.01 -13.36
C ARG A 225 18.47 4.25 -14.19
N ILE A 226 18.22 5.49 -14.60
CA ILE A 226 17.06 5.88 -15.42
C ILE A 226 17.14 5.18 -16.78
N GLU A 227 18.27 5.26 -17.48
CA GLU A 227 18.46 4.64 -18.80
C GLU A 227 18.25 3.12 -18.75
N LYS A 228 18.81 2.46 -17.73
CA LYS A 228 18.60 1.02 -17.53
C LYS A 228 17.14 0.66 -17.31
N ALA A 229 16.39 1.51 -16.60
CA ALA A 229 14.95 1.31 -16.38
C ALA A 229 14.17 1.51 -17.69
N ILE A 230 14.49 2.53 -18.48
CA ILE A 230 13.86 2.77 -19.80
C ILE A 230 14.12 1.57 -20.72
N GLN A 231 15.36 1.13 -20.84
CA GLN A 231 15.70 -0.06 -21.64
C GLN A 231 14.94 -1.32 -21.21
N ALA A 232 14.77 -1.52 -19.89
CA ALA A 232 14.00 -2.65 -19.38
C ALA A 232 12.50 -2.53 -19.72
N LEU A 233 11.94 -1.32 -19.70
CA LEU A 233 10.54 -1.08 -20.08
C LEU A 233 10.30 -1.34 -21.59
N GLU A 234 11.28 -1.10 -22.46
CA GLU A 234 11.22 -1.37 -23.89
C GLU A 234 11.30 -2.88 -24.23
N THR A 235 11.72 -3.73 -23.27
CA THR A 235 11.79 -5.17 -23.51
C THR A 235 10.38 -5.80 -23.54
N PRO A 236 10.18 -6.88 -24.30
CA PRO A 236 8.96 -7.68 -24.20
C PRO A 236 8.74 -8.18 -22.76
N LEU A 237 7.47 -8.38 -22.38
CA LEU A 237 7.17 -9.01 -21.10
C LEU A 237 7.89 -10.36 -20.97
N PRO A 238 8.52 -10.67 -19.83
CA PRO A 238 9.13 -11.96 -19.62
C PRO A 238 8.03 -13.02 -19.73
N LEU A 239 8.17 -13.89 -20.75
CA LEU A 239 7.30 -15.05 -20.86
C LEU A 239 7.51 -15.87 -19.59
N ALA A 240 6.45 -16.04 -18.81
CA ALA A 240 6.48 -16.95 -17.69
C ALA A 240 7.02 -18.29 -18.21
N SER A 241 8.18 -18.72 -17.71
CA SER A 241 8.66 -20.08 -17.89
C SER A 241 7.69 -21.00 -17.15
N SER A 242 6.54 -21.26 -17.79
CA SER A 242 5.55 -22.17 -17.26
C SER A 242 6.00 -23.61 -17.50
N ALA A 243 6.83 -24.11 -16.59
CA ALA A 243 6.74 -25.54 -16.33
C ALA A 243 5.29 -25.82 -15.95
N PRO A 244 4.63 -26.84 -16.52
CA PRO A 244 3.27 -27.19 -16.15
C PRO A 244 3.25 -27.48 -14.64
N GLN A 245 2.70 -26.56 -13.87
CA GLN A 245 2.42 -26.83 -12.47
C GLN A 245 1.18 -27.74 -12.44
N PRO A 246 1.21 -28.84 -11.69
CA PRO A 246 0.03 -29.68 -11.55
C PRO A 246 -1.12 -28.81 -11.04
N THR A 247 -2.33 -29.08 -11.55
CA THR A 247 -3.58 -28.39 -11.17
C THR A 247 -3.89 -28.73 -9.71
N LEU A 248 -3.25 -28.03 -8.78
CA LEU A 248 -3.52 -28.15 -7.36
C LEU A 248 -4.61 -27.15 -7.02
N ALA A 249 -5.81 -27.64 -6.71
CA ALA A 249 -6.79 -26.79 -6.04
C ALA A 249 -6.18 -26.28 -4.73
N LEU A 250 -6.46 -25.00 -4.39
CA LEU A 250 -6.03 -24.48 -3.08
C LEU A 250 -6.72 -25.32 -1.98
N PRO A 251 -5.98 -25.94 -1.07
CA PRO A 251 -6.59 -26.63 0.07
C PRO A 251 -7.41 -25.66 0.92
N GLU A 252 -8.43 -26.20 1.61
CA GLU A 252 -9.24 -25.38 2.52
C GLU A 252 -8.34 -24.79 3.63
N PRO A 253 -8.34 -23.45 3.82
CA PRO A 253 -7.49 -22.81 4.81
C PRO A 253 -7.86 -23.21 6.23
N GLN A 254 -6.86 -23.56 7.03
CA GLN A 254 -7.01 -23.96 8.42
C GLN A 254 -6.85 -22.76 9.36
N SER A 255 -7.80 -22.57 10.27
CA SER A 255 -7.70 -21.52 11.28
C SER A 255 -6.77 -21.91 12.43
N ASN A 256 -6.02 -20.94 12.98
CA ASN A 256 -5.26 -21.10 14.22
C ASN A 256 -6.14 -21.14 15.48
N THR A 257 -7.44 -20.90 15.33
CA THR A 257 -8.43 -20.88 16.42
C THR A 257 -9.62 -21.72 15.99
N THR A 258 -10.01 -22.69 16.81
CA THR A 258 -11.18 -23.51 16.49
C THR A 258 -12.46 -22.66 16.52
N PRO A 259 -13.52 -23.04 15.77
CA PRO A 259 -14.80 -22.31 15.85
C PRO A 259 -15.35 -22.22 17.28
N ALA A 260 -15.24 -23.29 18.07
CA ALA A 260 -15.68 -23.30 19.47
C ALA A 260 -14.89 -22.31 20.34
N ASP A 261 -13.55 -22.26 20.18
CA ASP A 261 -12.71 -21.31 20.91
C ASP A 261 -13.04 -19.86 20.51
N TYR A 262 -13.23 -19.58 19.22
CA TYR A 262 -13.56 -18.25 18.76
C TYR A 262 -14.92 -17.79 19.30
N MET A 263 -15.94 -18.64 19.23
CA MET A 263 -17.26 -18.34 19.82
C MET A 263 -17.20 -18.13 21.34
N ALA A 264 -16.34 -18.88 22.05
CA ALA A 264 -16.08 -18.67 23.48
C ALA A 264 -15.41 -17.30 23.74
N MET A 265 -14.46 -16.87 22.89
CA MET A 265 -13.87 -15.52 22.97
C MET A 265 -14.94 -14.45 22.78
N VAL A 266 -15.85 -14.59 21.81
CA VAL A 266 -16.96 -13.66 21.58
C VAL A 266 -17.85 -13.58 22.83
N THR A 267 -18.22 -14.71 23.42
CA THR A 267 -19.07 -14.76 24.63
C THR A 267 -18.41 -14.03 25.80
N LYS A 268 -17.11 -14.25 26.04
CA LYS A 268 -16.36 -13.54 27.10
C LYS A 268 -16.23 -12.04 26.80
N ALA A 269 -16.01 -11.64 25.56
CA ALA A 269 -15.95 -10.24 25.17
C ALA A 269 -17.28 -9.50 25.47
N LYS A 270 -18.40 -10.19 25.27
CA LYS A 270 -19.74 -9.65 25.66
C LYS A 270 -19.88 -9.45 27.17
N GLU A 271 -19.19 -10.23 28.00
CA GLU A 271 -19.18 -10.02 29.45
C GLU A 271 -18.44 -8.71 29.81
N TYR A 272 -17.32 -8.41 29.16
CA TYR A 272 -16.62 -7.12 29.32
C TYR A 272 -17.49 -5.93 28.87
N ILE A 273 -18.25 -6.09 27.79
CA ILE A 273 -19.20 -5.06 27.33
C ILE A 273 -20.30 -4.85 28.37
N LYS A 274 -20.89 -5.91 28.92
CA LYS A 274 -21.91 -5.83 29.98
C LYS A 274 -21.37 -5.22 31.27
N ALA A 275 -20.10 -5.46 31.59
CA ALA A 275 -19.44 -4.88 32.76
C ALA A 275 -19.14 -3.38 32.55
N GLY A 276 -19.25 -2.86 31.33
CA GLY A 276 -18.95 -1.47 31.00
C GLY A 276 -17.50 -1.16 30.74
N ASP A 277 -16.65 -2.19 30.57
CA ASP A 277 -15.23 -2.04 30.29
C ASP A 277 -14.98 -1.48 28.88
N ILE A 278 -15.78 -1.92 27.90
CA ILE A 278 -15.67 -1.56 26.49
C ILE A 278 -17.05 -1.44 25.85
N PHE A 279 -17.12 -0.71 24.73
CA PHE A 279 -18.29 -0.71 23.83
C PHE A 279 -18.15 -1.75 22.72
N GLN A 280 -16.91 -1.93 22.23
CA GLN A 280 -16.58 -2.81 21.12
C GLN A 280 -15.16 -3.35 21.27
N VAL A 281 -14.94 -4.59 20.85
CA VAL A 281 -13.59 -5.15 20.62
C VAL A 281 -13.57 -5.95 19.33
N VAL A 282 -12.48 -5.86 18.56
CA VAL A 282 -12.30 -6.61 17.32
C VAL A 282 -11.40 -7.81 17.58
N LEU A 283 -11.99 -9.00 17.64
CA LEU A 283 -11.26 -10.26 17.81
C LEU A 283 -11.00 -10.89 16.46
N SER A 284 -9.79 -11.45 16.28
CA SER A 284 -9.36 -12.00 14.99
C SER A 284 -8.82 -13.42 15.09
N GLN A 285 -8.78 -14.10 13.94
CA GLN A 285 -8.16 -15.41 13.75
C GLN A 285 -7.43 -15.46 12.41
N ARG A 286 -6.42 -16.31 12.29
CA ARG A 286 -5.61 -16.45 11.10
C ARG A 286 -5.86 -17.77 10.40
N PHE A 287 -6.15 -17.70 9.11
CA PHE A 287 -6.36 -18.82 8.20
C PHE A 287 -5.11 -19.04 7.36
N SER A 288 -4.67 -20.29 7.24
CA SER A 288 -3.44 -20.65 6.53
C SER A 288 -3.67 -21.83 5.59
N ALA A 289 -3.06 -21.77 4.40
CA ALA A 289 -3.08 -22.85 3.41
C ALA A 289 -1.75 -22.88 2.63
N PRO A 290 -1.35 -24.04 2.07
CA PRO A 290 -0.23 -24.10 1.12
C PRO A 290 -0.51 -23.25 -0.13
N PHE A 291 0.51 -22.49 -0.59
CA PHE A 291 0.42 -21.68 -1.80
C PHE A 291 1.79 -21.61 -2.50
N ALA A 292 1.88 -22.24 -3.66
CA ALA A 292 3.16 -22.42 -4.37
C ALA A 292 3.40 -21.44 -5.52
N LEU A 293 2.42 -20.58 -5.87
CA LEU A 293 2.59 -19.60 -6.93
C LEU A 293 3.36 -18.36 -6.44
N PRO A 294 4.02 -17.64 -7.37
CA PRO A 294 4.61 -16.33 -7.04
C PRO A 294 3.56 -15.38 -6.44
N SER A 295 3.97 -14.59 -5.45
CA SER A 295 3.09 -13.65 -4.74
C SER A 295 2.41 -12.63 -5.68
N PHE A 296 3.10 -12.24 -6.75
CA PHE A 296 2.55 -11.31 -7.73
C PHE A 296 1.40 -11.92 -8.55
N ALA A 297 1.33 -13.25 -8.69
CA ALA A 297 0.16 -13.91 -9.29
C ALA A 297 -1.09 -13.72 -8.41
N LEU A 298 -0.93 -13.82 -7.09
CA LEU A 298 -2.00 -13.51 -6.13
C LEU A 298 -2.40 -12.03 -6.21
N TYR A 299 -1.43 -11.11 -6.26
CA TYR A 299 -1.70 -9.68 -6.40
C TYR A 299 -2.57 -9.38 -7.63
N ARG A 300 -2.20 -9.92 -8.80
CA ARG A 300 -2.95 -9.74 -10.05
C ARG A 300 -4.38 -10.27 -9.97
N ALA A 301 -4.60 -11.38 -9.29
CA ALA A 301 -5.94 -11.93 -9.05
C ALA A 301 -6.75 -11.05 -8.09
N LEU A 302 -6.14 -10.65 -6.96
CA LEU A 302 -6.77 -9.81 -5.93
C LEU A 302 -7.17 -8.44 -6.49
N ARG A 303 -6.27 -7.79 -7.22
CA ARG A 303 -6.49 -6.52 -7.91
C ARG A 303 -7.73 -6.52 -8.81
N ARG A 304 -8.01 -7.65 -9.45
CA ARG A 304 -9.14 -7.81 -10.36
C ARG A 304 -10.43 -8.16 -9.63
N LEU A 305 -10.36 -9.03 -8.62
CA LEU A 305 -11.54 -9.55 -7.92
C LEU A 305 -12.03 -8.60 -6.82
N ASN A 306 -11.11 -7.90 -6.16
CA ASN A 306 -11.39 -7.05 -5.01
C ASN A 306 -10.67 -5.70 -5.13
N PRO A 307 -11.02 -4.86 -6.13
CA PRO A 307 -10.45 -3.52 -6.19
C PRO A 307 -10.86 -2.71 -4.95
N SER A 308 -9.89 -2.09 -4.31
CA SER A 308 -10.07 -1.26 -3.11
C SER A 308 -9.16 -0.03 -3.20
N PRO A 309 -9.42 1.03 -2.43
CA PRO A 309 -8.63 2.26 -2.49
C PRO A 309 -7.12 2.07 -2.33
N PHE A 310 -6.69 1.03 -1.62
CA PHE A 310 -5.27 0.75 -1.38
C PHE A 310 -4.95 -0.70 -1.76
N LEU A 311 -4.38 -0.86 -2.94
CA LEU A 311 -3.85 -2.13 -3.42
C LEU A 311 -2.34 -2.12 -3.25
N PHE A 312 -1.78 -3.18 -2.71
CA PHE A 312 -0.34 -3.27 -2.51
C PHE A 312 0.22 -4.67 -2.68
N HIS A 313 1.43 -4.71 -3.20
CA HIS A 313 2.34 -5.84 -3.20
C HIS A 313 3.68 -5.34 -2.68
N LEU A 314 4.15 -5.90 -1.57
CA LEU A 314 5.48 -5.63 -1.02
C LEU A 314 6.24 -6.95 -0.97
N ASP A 315 7.43 -6.98 -1.56
CA ASP A 315 8.32 -8.13 -1.56
C ASP A 315 9.54 -7.84 -0.67
N PHE A 316 9.62 -8.52 0.46
CA PHE A 316 10.74 -8.42 1.40
C PHE A 316 11.71 -9.60 1.30
N GLY A 317 11.65 -10.35 0.20
CA GLY A 317 12.50 -11.51 -0.07
C GLY A 317 11.99 -12.79 0.57
N ASN A 318 12.16 -12.94 1.86
CA ASN A 318 11.74 -14.14 2.60
C ASN A 318 10.24 -14.19 2.93
N PHE A 319 9.52 -13.10 2.76
CA PHE A 319 8.05 -13.04 2.84
C PHE A 319 7.52 -11.88 1.99
N GLN A 320 6.24 -11.97 1.62
CA GLN A 320 5.56 -10.93 0.86
C GLN A 320 4.23 -10.56 1.51
N LEU A 321 3.83 -9.28 1.35
CA LEU A 321 2.51 -8.78 1.70
C LEU A 321 1.73 -8.45 0.42
N VAL A 322 0.54 -9.03 0.30
CA VAL A 322 -0.37 -8.80 -0.84
C VAL A 322 -1.73 -8.40 -0.30
N GLY A 323 -2.14 -7.17 -0.52
CA GLY A 323 -3.33 -6.64 0.11
C GLY A 323 -4.21 -5.77 -0.77
N SER A 324 -5.47 -5.67 -0.35
CA SER A 324 -6.51 -4.82 -0.93
C SER A 324 -7.29 -4.17 0.21
N SER A 325 -6.71 -3.11 0.79
CA SER A 325 -7.28 -2.44 1.95
C SER A 325 -8.34 -1.40 1.55
N PRO A 326 -9.48 -1.37 2.22
CA PRO A 326 -10.52 -0.37 1.95
C PRO A 326 -10.29 0.94 2.67
N GLU A 327 -9.41 0.99 3.68
CA GLU A 327 -9.44 2.05 4.70
C GLU A 327 -8.08 2.68 4.92
N ILE A 328 -8.05 4.01 4.88
CA ILE A 328 -6.89 4.81 5.31
C ILE A 328 -6.71 4.63 6.82
N LEU A 329 -5.46 4.53 7.28
CA LEU A 329 -5.17 4.61 8.70
C LEU A 329 -5.02 6.07 9.13
N VAL A 330 -3.96 6.72 8.67
CA VAL A 330 -3.69 8.15 8.88
C VAL A 330 -3.01 8.71 7.64
N ARG A 331 -3.41 9.90 7.26
CA ARG A 331 -2.70 10.73 6.28
C ARG A 331 -2.26 12.04 6.94
N ALA A 332 -1.01 12.42 6.73
CA ALA A 332 -0.49 13.75 7.06
C ALA A 332 0.00 14.39 5.76
N ARG A 333 -0.67 15.44 5.29
CA ARG A 333 -0.34 16.11 4.04
C ARG A 333 -0.68 17.58 4.13
N ASP A 334 0.21 18.45 3.61
CA ASP A 334 0.05 19.91 3.63
C ASP A 334 -0.25 20.43 5.05
N GLY A 335 0.39 19.86 6.09
CA GLY A 335 0.16 20.22 7.49
C GLY A 335 -1.20 19.79 8.04
N VAL A 336 -1.96 18.93 7.33
CA VAL A 336 -3.28 18.44 7.75
C VAL A 336 -3.23 16.94 8.04
N VAL A 337 -3.66 16.55 9.23
CA VAL A 337 -3.88 15.16 9.62
C VAL A 337 -5.31 14.76 9.28
N THR A 338 -5.47 13.60 8.62
CA THR A 338 -6.77 13.09 8.17
C THR A 338 -6.97 11.65 8.63
N ILE A 339 -8.13 11.36 9.19
CA ILE A 339 -8.63 10.00 9.47
C ILE A 339 -10.03 9.87 8.86
N ARG A 340 -10.30 8.73 8.21
CA ARG A 340 -11.59 8.46 7.57
C ARG A 340 -12.21 7.18 8.12
N PRO A 341 -12.99 7.25 9.20
CA PRO A 341 -13.70 6.09 9.74
C PRO A 341 -14.70 5.54 8.73
N ILE A 342 -14.69 4.23 8.55
CA ILE A 342 -15.60 3.48 7.70
C ILE A 342 -16.31 2.45 8.57
N ALA A 343 -17.65 2.51 8.63
CA ALA A 343 -18.48 1.52 9.30
C ALA A 343 -19.82 1.36 8.59
N GLY A 344 -20.56 0.33 8.97
CA GLY A 344 -21.80 0.01 8.28
C GLY A 344 -21.55 -0.56 6.88
N THR A 345 -22.24 -1.64 6.55
CA THR A 345 -22.06 -2.29 5.24
C THR A 345 -23.41 -2.72 4.69
N ALA A 346 -23.69 -2.34 3.46
CA ALA A 346 -24.82 -2.89 2.69
C ALA A 346 -24.34 -3.38 1.32
N PRO A 347 -25.00 -4.41 0.74
CA PRO A 347 -24.70 -4.85 -0.61
C PRO A 347 -25.12 -3.76 -1.61
N ARG A 348 -24.58 -3.85 -2.83
CA ARG A 348 -25.02 -3.04 -3.98
C ARG A 348 -26.37 -3.54 -4.48
N GLY A 349 -27.22 -2.61 -4.91
CA GLY A 349 -28.49 -2.93 -5.58
C GLY A 349 -28.26 -3.40 -7.03
N ALA A 350 -29.14 -4.25 -7.54
CA ALA A 350 -29.12 -4.68 -8.94
C ALA A 350 -29.54 -3.54 -9.90
N THR A 351 -30.25 -2.55 -9.40
CA THR A 351 -30.67 -1.33 -10.12
C THR A 351 -30.33 -0.08 -9.31
N ASP A 352 -30.26 1.08 -9.97
CA ASP A 352 -30.04 2.36 -9.31
C ASP A 352 -31.09 2.68 -8.23
N ALA A 353 -32.33 2.30 -8.46
CA ALA A 353 -33.42 2.51 -7.50
C ALA A 353 -33.24 1.65 -6.25
N GLU A 354 -32.88 0.37 -6.43
CA GLU A 354 -32.58 -0.54 -5.32
C GLU A 354 -31.32 -0.09 -4.56
N ASP A 355 -30.27 0.32 -5.28
CA ASP A 355 -29.03 0.82 -4.68
C ASP A 355 -29.28 2.06 -3.80
N LYS A 356 -30.11 3.00 -4.26
CA LYS A 356 -30.55 4.16 -3.46
C LYS A 356 -31.39 3.77 -2.25
N ALA A 357 -32.27 2.78 -2.40
CA ALA A 357 -33.10 2.28 -1.30
C ALA A 357 -32.26 1.60 -0.21
N LEU A 358 -31.27 0.77 -0.61
CA LEU A 358 -30.31 0.13 0.31
C LEU A 358 -29.45 1.17 1.04
N ALA A 359 -28.99 2.20 0.33
CA ALA A 359 -28.23 3.30 0.94
C ALA A 359 -29.07 4.06 1.98
N ALA A 360 -30.34 4.38 1.65
CA ALA A 360 -31.25 5.05 2.57
C ALA A 360 -31.54 4.17 3.81
N LYS A 361 -31.73 2.86 3.61
CA LYS A 361 -31.92 1.90 4.70
C LYS A 361 -30.71 1.84 5.62
N LEU A 362 -29.49 1.77 5.05
CA LEU A 362 -28.24 1.75 5.82
C LEU A 362 -28.08 3.03 6.67
N LEU A 363 -28.35 4.20 6.09
CA LEU A 363 -28.29 5.48 6.81
C LEU A 363 -29.38 5.64 7.87
N ALA A 364 -30.50 4.94 7.74
CA ALA A 364 -31.59 4.98 8.70
C ALA A 364 -31.45 3.97 9.85
N ASP A 365 -30.54 2.99 9.71
CA ASP A 365 -30.35 1.94 10.71
C ASP A 365 -29.71 2.51 11.99
N PRO A 366 -30.40 2.45 13.15
CA PRO A 366 -29.87 3.03 14.38
C PRO A 366 -28.60 2.36 14.89
N LYS A 367 -28.43 1.04 14.65
CA LYS A 367 -27.27 0.28 15.08
C LYS A 367 -26.03 0.70 14.28
N GLU A 368 -26.14 0.70 12.95
CA GLU A 368 -25.05 1.09 12.04
C GLU A 368 -24.63 2.55 12.30
N ARG A 369 -25.59 3.44 12.55
CA ARG A 369 -25.34 4.84 12.92
C ARG A 369 -24.62 4.98 14.26
N SER A 370 -25.00 4.20 15.25
CA SER A 370 -24.37 4.24 16.58
C SER A 370 -22.93 3.74 16.54
N GLU A 371 -22.68 2.64 15.81
CA GLU A 371 -21.33 2.14 15.58
C GLU A 371 -20.47 3.17 14.84
N HIS A 372 -21.00 3.74 13.75
CA HIS A 372 -20.28 4.75 12.99
C HIS A 372 -20.00 6.01 13.82
N LEU A 373 -20.94 6.46 14.66
CA LEU A 373 -20.73 7.60 15.56
C LEU A 373 -19.62 7.35 16.56
N MET A 374 -19.54 6.14 17.11
CA MET A 374 -18.47 5.73 18.03
C MET A 374 -17.09 5.81 17.33
N LEU A 375 -16.98 5.29 16.10
CA LEU A 375 -15.73 5.34 15.34
C LEU A 375 -15.38 6.78 14.88
N LEU A 376 -16.38 7.58 14.55
CA LEU A 376 -16.19 9.01 14.26
C LEU A 376 -15.64 9.76 15.46
N ASP A 377 -16.18 9.51 16.65
CA ASP A 377 -15.72 10.17 17.89
C ASP A 377 -14.30 9.73 18.25
N LEU A 378 -13.98 8.43 18.05
CA LEU A 378 -12.63 7.92 18.20
C LEU A 378 -11.66 8.59 17.22
N GLY A 379 -12.03 8.74 15.94
CA GLY A 379 -11.21 9.45 14.94
C GLY A 379 -11.00 10.93 15.29
N ARG A 380 -12.00 11.60 15.85
CA ARG A 380 -11.86 12.97 16.37
C ARG A 380 -10.86 13.05 17.53
N ASN A 381 -10.91 12.09 18.44
CA ASN A 381 -9.96 11.99 19.54
C ASN A 381 -8.53 11.74 19.03
N ASP A 382 -8.36 10.80 18.09
CA ASP A 382 -7.06 10.44 17.53
C ASP A 382 -6.42 11.64 16.80
N VAL A 383 -7.16 12.33 15.93
CA VAL A 383 -6.71 13.56 15.27
C VAL A 383 -6.41 14.67 16.26
N GLY A 384 -7.27 14.80 17.31
CA GLY A 384 -7.13 15.85 18.33
C GLY A 384 -5.87 15.75 19.16
N ARG A 385 -5.29 14.55 19.30
CA ARG A 385 -4.03 14.33 20.09
C ARG A 385 -2.81 15.04 19.50
N VAL A 386 -2.83 15.33 18.20
CA VAL A 386 -1.66 15.90 17.48
C VAL A 386 -2.00 17.18 16.72
N SER A 387 -3.21 17.68 16.86
CA SER A 387 -3.65 18.87 16.11
C SER A 387 -3.66 20.12 16.98
N GLU A 388 -3.48 21.28 16.35
CA GLU A 388 -3.67 22.58 17.01
C GLU A 388 -5.05 22.63 17.68
N PRO A 389 -5.16 23.15 18.92
CA PRO A 389 -6.44 23.25 19.62
C PRO A 389 -7.50 24.02 18.81
N GLY A 390 -8.68 23.42 18.68
CA GLY A 390 -9.81 24.02 17.94
C GLY A 390 -9.77 23.79 16.42
N SER A 391 -8.75 23.13 15.85
CA SER A 391 -8.63 22.88 14.42
C SER A 391 -9.35 21.61 13.95
N VAL A 392 -9.72 20.71 14.86
CA VAL A 392 -10.38 19.44 14.51
C VAL A 392 -11.77 19.68 13.95
N THR A 393 -12.00 19.20 12.74
CA THR A 393 -13.26 19.39 12.00
C THR A 393 -13.70 18.09 11.34
N VAL A 394 -15.01 17.84 11.32
CA VAL A 394 -15.62 16.77 10.54
C VAL A 394 -16.12 17.39 9.23
N THR A 395 -15.41 17.12 8.14
CA THR A 395 -15.70 17.69 6.81
C THR A 395 -16.82 16.93 6.10
N ASP A 396 -16.84 15.60 6.25
CA ASP A 396 -17.90 14.73 5.75
C ASP A 396 -18.46 13.93 6.91
N LYS A 397 -19.79 13.86 7.00
CA LYS A 397 -20.45 13.17 8.09
C LYS A 397 -21.56 12.25 7.58
N PHE A 398 -21.41 10.95 7.82
CA PHE A 398 -22.40 9.92 7.43
C PHE A 398 -22.73 9.92 5.93
N VAL A 399 -21.69 10.00 5.07
CA VAL A 399 -21.86 9.88 3.61
C VAL A 399 -21.79 8.42 3.17
N ILE A 400 -22.55 8.08 2.12
CA ILE A 400 -22.47 6.74 1.52
C ILE A 400 -21.40 6.73 0.44
N GLU A 401 -20.38 5.90 0.64
CA GLU A 401 -19.43 5.55 -0.41
C GLU A 401 -19.77 4.18 -1.02
N ARG A 402 -19.75 4.14 -2.35
CA ARG A 402 -20.10 2.96 -3.14
C ARG A 402 -18.85 2.33 -3.70
N TYR A 403 -18.67 1.06 -3.38
CA TYR A 403 -17.60 0.22 -3.92
C TYR A 403 -18.19 -0.79 -4.91
N SER A 404 -17.37 -1.64 -5.50
CA SER A 404 -17.81 -2.60 -6.54
C SER A 404 -18.92 -3.56 -6.06
N HIS A 405 -18.86 -4.02 -4.82
CA HIS A 405 -19.78 -5.05 -4.29
C HIS A 405 -20.58 -4.60 -3.06
N VAL A 406 -20.14 -3.56 -2.39
CA VAL A 406 -20.72 -3.06 -1.14
C VAL A 406 -20.76 -1.54 -1.13
N MET A 407 -21.54 -0.99 -0.22
CA MET A 407 -21.50 0.43 0.17
C MET A 407 -21.27 0.55 1.66
N HIS A 408 -20.65 1.63 2.08
CA HIS A 408 -20.34 1.91 3.48
C HIS A 408 -20.78 3.31 3.89
N ILE A 409 -21.01 3.50 5.20
CA ILE A 409 -21.09 4.83 5.80
C ILE A 409 -19.65 5.29 6.08
N VAL A 410 -19.32 6.48 5.61
CA VAL A 410 -17.99 7.10 5.76
C VAL A 410 -18.13 8.48 6.38
N SER A 411 -17.19 8.84 7.22
CA SER A 411 -16.99 10.22 7.68
C SER A 411 -15.54 10.62 7.48
N ASN A 412 -15.26 11.91 7.42
CA ASN A 412 -13.92 12.45 7.28
C ASN A 412 -13.62 13.42 8.40
N VAL A 413 -12.54 13.16 9.13
CA VAL A 413 -12.04 14.01 10.21
C VAL A 413 -10.69 14.57 9.83
N ILE A 414 -10.54 15.87 9.93
CA ILE A 414 -9.28 16.56 9.71
C ILE A 414 -8.89 17.40 10.91
N GLY A 415 -7.58 17.67 11.05
CA GLY A 415 -7.04 18.62 12.00
C GLY A 415 -5.73 19.19 11.49
N LYS A 416 -5.42 20.43 11.84
CA LYS A 416 -4.13 21.03 11.50
C LYS A 416 -3.06 20.47 12.44
N LEU A 417 -2.02 19.84 11.90
CA LEU A 417 -0.92 19.28 12.68
C LEU A 417 -0.24 20.40 13.49
N ASP A 418 -0.05 20.19 14.78
CA ASP A 418 0.80 21.06 15.60
C ASP A 418 2.28 20.72 15.36
N GLU A 419 2.80 21.20 14.24
CA GLU A 419 4.17 20.92 13.78
C GLU A 419 5.28 21.39 14.74
N LYS A 420 4.93 22.18 15.76
CA LYS A 420 5.89 22.59 16.80
C LYS A 420 6.18 21.47 17.79
N ASN A 421 5.19 20.61 18.04
CA ASN A 421 5.25 19.57 19.05
C ASN A 421 5.15 18.15 18.48
N HIS A 422 4.69 17.99 17.24
CA HIS A 422 4.37 16.71 16.63
C HIS A 422 4.89 16.61 15.20
N ASP A 423 5.28 15.40 14.81
CA ASP A 423 5.71 15.04 13.46
C ASP A 423 4.75 14.02 12.81
N ALA A 424 5.11 13.53 11.61
CA ALA A 424 4.33 12.51 10.90
C ALA A 424 4.25 11.16 11.64
N ILE A 425 5.29 10.82 12.44
CA ILE A 425 5.28 9.61 13.26
C ILE A 425 4.28 9.77 14.41
N ASP A 426 4.27 10.94 15.07
CA ASP A 426 3.30 11.22 16.13
C ASP A 426 1.87 11.20 15.58
N ALA A 427 1.65 11.75 14.37
CA ALA A 427 0.37 11.68 13.69
C ALA A 427 -0.07 10.22 13.40
N LEU A 428 0.85 9.38 12.92
CA LEU A 428 0.59 7.95 12.74
C LEU A 428 0.24 7.28 14.07
N MET A 429 1.06 7.45 15.09
CA MET A 429 0.92 6.79 16.39
C MET A 429 -0.35 7.24 17.13
N ALA A 430 -0.82 8.47 16.94
CA ALA A 430 -2.09 8.95 17.51
C ALA A 430 -3.29 8.15 16.98
N GLY A 431 -3.30 7.78 15.70
CA GLY A 431 -4.36 6.95 15.09
C GLY A 431 -4.12 5.45 15.17
N PHE A 432 -2.94 5.01 15.64
CA PHE A 432 -2.52 3.61 15.60
C PHE A 432 -2.86 2.83 16.88
N PRO A 433 -3.35 1.58 16.78
CA PRO A 433 -4.02 1.02 15.60
C PRO A 433 -5.40 1.65 15.39
N ALA A 434 -5.98 1.48 14.20
CA ALA A 434 -7.33 1.98 13.94
C ALA A 434 -8.37 1.36 14.88
N GLY A 435 -9.40 2.15 15.22
CA GLY A 435 -10.52 1.68 16.04
C GLY A 435 -11.29 0.54 15.40
N THR A 436 -11.40 0.57 14.07
CA THR A 436 -12.07 -0.45 13.25
C THR A 436 -11.43 -1.84 13.32
N VAL A 437 -10.21 -1.94 13.86
CA VAL A 437 -9.48 -3.22 14.04
C VAL A 437 -9.03 -3.46 15.48
N SER A 438 -9.34 -2.55 16.41
CA SER A 438 -9.05 -2.69 17.84
C SER A 438 -10.32 -2.66 18.68
N GLY A 439 -11.00 -1.53 18.78
CA GLY A 439 -12.23 -1.33 19.51
C GLY A 439 -12.24 -0.02 20.30
N ALA A 440 -13.24 0.14 21.17
CA ALA A 440 -13.46 1.35 21.95
C ALA A 440 -13.90 1.01 23.39
N PRO A 441 -13.31 1.63 24.43
CA PRO A 441 -12.10 2.44 24.44
C PRO A 441 -10.86 1.68 23.98
N LYS A 442 -9.98 2.32 23.19
CA LYS A 442 -8.91 1.69 22.40
C LYS A 442 -7.96 0.84 23.24
N VAL A 443 -7.39 1.38 24.33
CA VAL A 443 -6.39 0.68 25.16
C VAL A 443 -7.00 -0.56 25.81
N ARG A 444 -8.21 -0.42 26.41
CA ARG A 444 -8.88 -1.55 27.04
C ARG A 444 -9.24 -2.66 26.03
N ALA A 445 -9.70 -2.29 24.86
CA ALA A 445 -9.95 -3.25 23.78
C ALA A 445 -8.66 -4.00 23.38
N MET A 446 -7.51 -3.31 23.29
CA MET A 446 -6.22 -3.95 23.00
C MET A 446 -5.74 -4.88 24.12
N GLU A 447 -5.99 -4.57 25.39
CA GLU A 447 -5.72 -5.47 26.53
C GLU A 447 -6.53 -6.77 26.39
N ILE A 448 -7.83 -6.67 26.03
CA ILE A 448 -8.70 -7.83 25.83
C ILE A 448 -8.25 -8.64 24.61
N ILE A 449 -7.82 -8.00 23.53
CA ILE A 449 -7.21 -8.67 22.37
C ILE A 449 -5.97 -9.48 22.82
N ALA A 450 -5.10 -8.85 23.58
CA ALA A 450 -3.89 -9.52 24.10
C ALA A 450 -4.23 -10.66 25.04
N GLU A 451 -5.33 -10.62 25.78
CA GLU A 451 -5.81 -11.73 26.62
C GLU A 451 -6.28 -12.93 25.78
N PHE A 452 -7.08 -12.69 24.73
CA PHE A 452 -7.84 -13.74 24.04
C PHE A 452 -7.12 -14.32 22.82
N GLU A 453 -6.43 -13.53 22.03
CA GLU A 453 -5.78 -14.02 20.82
C GLU A 453 -4.57 -14.88 21.17
N LYS A 454 -4.35 -15.97 20.42
CA LYS A 454 -3.35 -17.01 20.73
C LYS A 454 -1.93 -16.67 20.24
N ALA A 455 -1.79 -15.73 19.30
CA ALA A 455 -0.54 -15.36 18.66
C ALA A 455 -0.49 -13.87 18.36
N LYS A 456 0.71 -13.35 18.12
CA LYS A 456 0.91 -11.99 17.58
C LYS A 456 0.11 -11.81 16.28
N ARG A 457 -0.44 -10.60 16.11
CA ARG A 457 -1.14 -10.22 14.88
C ARG A 457 -0.18 -10.02 13.71
N GLY A 458 1.06 -9.62 14.00
CA GLY A 458 2.04 -9.25 13.00
C GLY A 458 1.57 -8.09 12.12
N PRO A 459 1.65 -8.18 10.78
CA PRO A 459 1.20 -7.11 9.88
C PRO A 459 -0.29 -6.78 9.97
N TYR A 460 -1.18 -7.77 10.25
CA TYR A 460 -2.62 -7.55 10.33
C TYR A 460 -2.99 -6.47 11.37
N ALA A 461 -3.89 -5.56 11.01
CA ALA A 461 -4.32 -4.41 11.83
C ALA A 461 -3.23 -3.36 12.10
N GLY A 462 -2.06 -3.51 11.49
CA GLY A 462 -1.05 -2.46 11.36
C GLY A 462 -1.29 -1.57 10.14
N CYS A 463 -0.23 -0.97 9.59
CA CYS A 463 -0.32 -0.14 8.40
C CYS A 463 0.68 -0.52 7.31
N VAL A 464 0.31 -0.22 6.06
CA VAL A 464 1.18 -0.16 4.88
C VAL A 464 1.11 1.25 4.32
N GLY A 465 2.24 1.78 3.87
CA GLY A 465 2.28 3.10 3.26
C GLY A 465 3.69 3.65 3.15
N TYR A 466 3.79 4.97 3.23
CA TYR A 466 5.06 5.66 3.09
C TYR A 466 5.14 6.92 3.96
N PHE A 467 6.37 7.24 4.33
CA PHE A 467 6.80 8.57 4.79
C PHE A 467 7.54 9.22 3.63
N SER A 468 7.01 10.31 3.12
CA SER A 468 7.62 11.06 2.03
C SER A 468 8.89 11.80 2.49
N ALA A 469 9.79 12.02 1.55
CA ALA A 469 11.00 12.80 1.81
C ALA A 469 10.75 14.28 2.12
N ASN A 470 9.55 14.80 1.83
CA ASN A 470 9.12 16.16 2.21
C ASN A 470 8.40 16.23 3.56
N GLY A 471 8.35 15.12 4.33
CA GLY A 471 7.71 15.07 5.64
C GLY A 471 6.24 14.67 5.65
N GLU A 472 5.63 14.46 4.49
CA GLU A 472 4.26 13.95 4.38
C GLU A 472 4.18 12.44 4.60
N MET A 473 2.99 11.94 4.91
CA MET A 473 2.74 10.52 5.13
C MET A 473 1.36 10.11 4.60
N ASP A 474 1.29 8.91 4.01
CA ASP A 474 0.02 8.29 3.66
C ASP A 474 0.08 6.78 3.98
N THR A 475 -0.87 6.31 4.80
CA THR A 475 -0.91 4.92 5.27
C THR A 475 -2.32 4.36 5.23
N CYS A 476 -2.44 3.07 4.89
CA CYS A 476 -3.69 2.32 4.99
C CYS A 476 -3.59 1.21 6.04
N ILE A 477 -4.73 0.77 6.56
CA ILE A 477 -4.80 -0.33 7.51
C ILE A 477 -4.49 -1.65 6.78
N VAL A 478 -3.71 -2.53 7.39
CA VAL A 478 -3.48 -3.88 6.85
C VAL A 478 -4.71 -4.75 7.09
N LEU A 479 -5.62 -4.71 6.13
CA LEU A 479 -6.84 -5.49 6.06
C LEU A 479 -6.92 -6.23 4.72
N ARG A 480 -7.66 -7.34 4.67
CA ARG A 480 -7.84 -8.12 3.42
C ARG A 480 -6.48 -8.40 2.75
N THR A 481 -5.52 -8.82 3.57
CA THR A 481 -4.12 -8.97 3.20
C THR A 481 -3.68 -10.41 3.43
N ALA A 482 -2.94 -10.94 2.47
CA ALA A 482 -2.20 -12.17 2.60
C ALA A 482 -0.75 -11.89 2.97
N ILE A 483 -0.20 -12.71 3.86
CA ILE A 483 1.23 -12.85 4.09
C ILE A 483 1.65 -14.16 3.43
N LEU A 484 2.58 -14.09 2.48
CA LEU A 484 3.15 -15.28 1.85
C LEU A 484 4.53 -15.52 2.44
N LYS A 485 4.71 -16.70 3.02
CA LYS A 485 5.98 -17.10 3.64
C LYS A 485 6.09 -18.63 3.64
N ASP A 486 7.27 -19.14 3.38
CA ASP A 486 7.60 -20.57 3.46
C ASP A 486 6.62 -21.49 2.69
N GLY A 487 6.16 -21.04 1.51
CA GLY A 487 5.20 -21.78 0.67
C GLY A 487 3.76 -21.78 1.21
N MET A 488 3.46 -20.94 2.18
CA MET A 488 2.14 -20.79 2.78
C MET A 488 1.54 -19.42 2.51
N ILE A 489 0.22 -19.38 2.39
CA ILE A 489 -0.57 -18.14 2.46
C ILE A 489 -1.23 -18.06 3.84
N HIS A 490 -1.08 -16.91 4.48
CA HIS A 490 -1.70 -16.60 5.77
C HIS A 490 -2.61 -15.39 5.61
N VAL A 491 -3.88 -15.52 5.99
CA VAL A 491 -4.88 -14.45 5.92
C VAL A 491 -5.51 -14.30 7.30
N GLN A 492 -5.39 -13.12 7.91
CA GLN A 492 -6.02 -12.83 9.19
C GLN A 492 -7.25 -11.95 8.99
N ALA A 493 -8.32 -12.27 9.71
CA ALA A 493 -9.58 -11.56 9.67
C ALA A 493 -10.23 -11.54 11.05
N GLY A 494 -10.95 -10.46 11.36
CA GLY A 494 -11.63 -10.27 12.63
C GLY A 494 -13.03 -9.69 12.47
N ALA A 495 -13.83 -9.84 13.52
CA ALA A 495 -15.16 -9.28 13.64
C ALA A 495 -15.26 -8.35 14.86
N GLY A 496 -16.04 -7.29 14.72
CA GLY A 496 -16.31 -6.32 15.78
C GLY A 496 -17.39 -6.82 16.73
N ILE A 497 -17.02 -7.17 17.95
CA ILE A 497 -17.91 -7.70 18.95
C ILE A 497 -18.58 -6.55 19.72
N VAL A 498 -19.90 -6.49 19.67
CA VAL A 498 -20.75 -5.55 20.39
C VAL A 498 -21.76 -6.30 21.27
N HIS A 499 -22.57 -5.58 22.04
CA HIS A 499 -23.54 -6.17 22.97
C HIS A 499 -24.46 -7.21 22.30
N ASP A 500 -24.95 -6.93 21.09
CA ASP A 500 -25.92 -7.76 20.38
C ASP A 500 -25.24 -8.82 19.46
N SER A 501 -23.91 -8.92 19.46
CA SER A 501 -23.17 -9.91 18.68
C SER A 501 -23.61 -11.34 19.01
N ILE A 502 -23.77 -12.15 17.96
CA ILE A 502 -24.09 -13.57 18.04
C ILE A 502 -22.82 -14.34 17.68
N PRO A 503 -22.30 -15.19 18.56
CA PRO A 503 -20.99 -15.85 18.38
C PRO A 503 -20.83 -16.57 17.04
N GLU A 504 -21.87 -17.26 16.57
CA GLU A 504 -21.88 -17.98 15.29
C GLU A 504 -21.76 -17.03 14.10
N ASN A 505 -22.45 -15.88 14.17
CA ASN A 505 -22.42 -14.88 13.11
C ASN A 505 -21.04 -14.21 13.01
N GLU A 506 -20.42 -13.91 14.16
CA GLU A 506 -19.07 -13.29 14.19
C GLU A 506 -18.00 -14.27 13.70
N GLN A 507 -18.12 -15.57 14.04
CA GLN A 507 -17.27 -16.61 13.46
C GLN A 507 -17.43 -16.66 11.94
N GLN A 508 -18.66 -16.64 11.44
CA GLN A 508 -18.93 -16.65 10.01
C GLN A 508 -18.42 -15.39 9.30
N GLU A 509 -18.51 -14.24 9.97
CA GLU A 509 -17.98 -12.96 9.45
C GLU A 509 -16.47 -13.02 9.24
N CYS A 510 -15.69 -13.56 10.18
CA CYS A 510 -14.25 -13.76 10.01
C CYS A 510 -13.95 -14.63 8.78
N ILE A 511 -14.67 -15.74 8.63
CA ILE A 511 -14.54 -16.62 7.46
C ILE A 511 -14.86 -15.86 6.17
N ASN A 512 -15.94 -15.09 6.14
CA ASN A 512 -16.37 -14.34 4.97
C ASN A 512 -15.35 -13.24 4.59
N LYS A 513 -14.77 -12.56 5.58
CA LYS A 513 -13.72 -11.56 5.36
C LYS A 513 -12.43 -12.18 4.81
N ALA A 514 -12.04 -13.36 5.28
CA ALA A 514 -10.89 -14.09 4.77
C ALA A 514 -11.14 -14.62 3.34
N LYS A 515 -12.36 -15.06 3.03
CA LYS A 515 -12.73 -15.61 1.70
C LYS A 515 -12.40 -14.69 0.52
N ALA A 516 -12.41 -13.38 0.69
CA ALA A 516 -12.08 -12.44 -0.38
C ALA A 516 -10.65 -12.68 -0.92
N VAL A 517 -9.69 -12.87 0.00
CA VAL A 517 -8.28 -13.13 -0.35
C VAL A 517 -8.09 -14.58 -0.78
N VAL A 518 -8.76 -15.53 -0.12
CA VAL A 518 -8.72 -16.96 -0.47
C VAL A 518 -9.23 -17.20 -1.89
N ARG A 519 -10.35 -16.59 -2.29
CA ARG A 519 -10.86 -16.66 -3.67
C ARG A 519 -9.89 -16.08 -4.68
N ALA A 520 -9.15 -15.04 -4.34
CA ALA A 520 -8.10 -14.52 -5.20
C ALA A 520 -6.95 -15.52 -5.37
N ALA A 521 -6.60 -16.25 -4.31
CA ALA A 521 -5.60 -17.32 -4.38
C ALA A 521 -6.08 -18.49 -5.24
N GLU A 522 -7.32 -18.93 -5.08
CA GLU A 522 -7.96 -19.96 -5.93
C GLU A 522 -7.95 -19.55 -7.41
N GLU A 523 -8.30 -18.29 -7.68
CA GLU A 523 -8.33 -17.76 -9.05
C GLU A 523 -6.92 -17.68 -9.65
N ALA A 524 -5.89 -17.28 -8.86
CA ALA A 524 -4.50 -17.30 -9.31
C ALA A 524 -4.07 -18.72 -9.72
N VAL A 525 -4.41 -19.72 -8.93
CA VAL A 525 -4.14 -21.14 -9.23
C VAL A 525 -4.87 -21.58 -10.50
N ARG A 526 -6.15 -21.20 -10.66
CA ARG A 526 -6.95 -21.52 -11.86
C ARG A 526 -6.37 -20.91 -13.13
N PHE A 527 -5.84 -19.67 -13.06
CA PHE A 527 -5.19 -19.03 -14.21
C PHE A 527 -3.88 -19.70 -14.60
N ALA A 528 -3.05 -20.04 -13.62
CA ALA A 528 -1.81 -20.74 -13.86
C ALA A 528 -2.04 -22.09 -14.58
N SER A 529 -3.11 -22.80 -14.19
CA SER A 529 -3.50 -24.08 -14.81
C SER A 529 -4.00 -23.93 -16.25
N ARG A 530 -4.69 -22.83 -16.59
CA ARG A 530 -5.24 -22.59 -17.94
C ARG A 530 -4.15 -22.21 -18.95
N SER A 531 -3.16 -21.43 -18.54
CA SER A 531 -2.05 -21.05 -19.41
C SER A 531 -1.16 -22.24 -19.80
N SER A 532 -1.19 -23.35 -19.04
CA SER A 532 -0.50 -24.60 -19.37
C SER A 532 -1.22 -25.48 -20.40
N ASN A 533 -2.54 -25.25 -20.63
CA ASN A 533 -3.38 -26.08 -21.49
C ASN A 533 -3.64 -25.46 -22.88
N VAL A 534 -3.09 -24.31 -23.23
CA VAL A 534 -3.18 -23.75 -24.58
C VAL A 534 -2.14 -24.45 -25.45
N PRO A 535 -2.53 -25.21 -26.49
CA PRO A 535 -1.58 -25.80 -27.43
C PRO A 535 -0.75 -24.66 -28.05
N ARG A 536 0.56 -24.74 -27.98
CA ARG A 536 1.44 -23.86 -28.76
C ARG A 536 1.34 -24.30 -30.22
N SER A 537 0.61 -23.54 -31.04
CA SER A 537 0.60 -23.69 -32.51
C SER A 537 1.90 -23.15 -33.09
#